data_71fb8466e1d60acd70b0c759c1852f0a
#
_entry.id   71fb8466e1d60acd70b0c759c1852f0a
#
_cell.length_a   1.000
_cell.length_b   1.000
_cell.length_c   1.000
_cell.angle_alpha   90.00
_cell.angle_beta   90.00
_cell.angle_gamma   90.00
#
_symmetry.space_group_name_H-M   'P 1'
#
loop_
_entity.id
_entity.type
_entity.pdbx_description
1 polymer ?
#
loop_
_entity_poly.entity_id
_entity_poly.type
_entity_poly.pdbx_seq_one_letter_code
_entity_poly.pdbx_strand_id
1 'polypeptide(L)'
;SSTWGAAVALPDIEITEEDEEELKQLAVKCEEIGAEIDSVTNRKNNSKNVSELVYKLSMQLGLAPGIAMLNFCAAMIYDAGFLALDSELINATTLTDEQKQEMKTHVELAEKHLDFVPKKYWNIFEDAAMKHHENMDGTGYPKGLKGDEIPQIARLIRVAESYVSLSSKRN
;
A
#
# COMPACT_ATOMS: atom_id res chain seq x y z
N SER A 1 24.60 13.57 -2.92
CA SER A 1 23.58 12.74 -3.55
C SER A 1 23.02 11.75 -2.55
N SER A 2 21.74 11.71 -2.48
CA SER A 2 21.05 10.77 -1.63
C SER A 2 21.29 9.35 -2.13
N THR A 3 21.87 8.50 -1.31
CA THR A 3 21.96 7.06 -1.59
C THR A 3 20.57 6.44 -1.78
N TRP A 4 19.56 7.08 -1.21
CA TRP A 4 18.17 6.73 -1.40
C TRP A 4 17.74 6.80 -2.87
N GLY A 5 18.06 7.90 -3.57
CA GLY A 5 17.71 8.07 -4.98
C GLY A 5 18.49 7.14 -5.91
N ALA A 6 19.76 6.83 -5.57
CA ALA A 6 20.61 5.96 -6.37
C ALA A 6 20.28 4.48 -6.21
N ALA A 7 19.77 4.08 -5.04
CA ALA A 7 19.46 2.69 -4.72
C ALA A 7 18.04 2.26 -5.16
N VAL A 8 17.18 3.21 -5.56
CA VAL A 8 15.78 2.93 -5.88
C VAL A 8 15.65 2.60 -7.35
N ALA A 9 15.27 1.35 -7.63
CA ALA A 9 14.88 0.95 -8.98
C ALA A 9 13.53 1.60 -9.31
N LEU A 10 13.52 2.41 -10.39
CA LEU A 10 12.26 2.98 -10.88
C LEU A 10 11.43 1.89 -11.53
N PRO A 11 10.10 1.94 -11.38
CA PRO A 11 9.23 1.00 -12.09
C PRO A 11 9.47 1.16 -13.61
N ASP A 12 9.62 0.04 -14.30
CA ASP A 12 9.80 0.00 -15.76
C ASP A 12 8.43 0.09 -16.46
N ILE A 13 7.71 1.17 -16.16
CA ILE A 13 6.37 1.43 -16.68
C ILE A 13 6.34 2.83 -17.27
N GLU A 14 5.96 2.90 -18.54
CA GLU A 14 5.73 4.16 -19.23
C GLU A 14 4.24 4.49 -19.21
N ILE A 15 3.90 5.68 -18.74
CA ILE A 15 2.53 6.16 -18.68
C ILE A 15 2.31 7.15 -19.82
N THR A 16 1.47 6.79 -20.79
CA THR A 16 1.11 7.64 -21.92
C THR A 16 -0.09 8.51 -21.58
N GLU A 17 -0.42 9.48 -22.46
CA GLU A 17 -1.61 10.33 -22.29
C GLU A 17 -2.92 9.50 -22.28
N GLU A 18 -2.98 8.44 -23.08
CA GLU A 18 -4.12 7.51 -23.10
C GLU A 18 -4.27 6.79 -21.77
N ASP A 19 -3.16 6.48 -21.13
CA ASP A 19 -3.14 5.83 -19.82
C ASP A 19 -3.62 6.76 -18.71
N GLU A 20 -3.52 8.09 -18.87
CA GLU A 20 -3.94 9.05 -17.85
C GLU A 20 -5.43 8.94 -17.52
N GLU A 21 -6.28 8.77 -18.54
CA GLU A 21 -7.72 8.61 -18.31
C GLU A 21 -8.02 7.29 -17.61
N GLU A 22 -7.34 6.24 -18.02
CA GLU A 22 -7.44 4.92 -17.36
C GLU A 22 -7.03 5.01 -15.89
N LEU A 23 -5.96 5.75 -15.60
CA LEU A 23 -5.50 5.96 -14.21
C LEU A 23 -6.50 6.74 -13.37
N LYS A 24 -7.18 7.73 -13.96
CA LYS A 24 -8.23 8.48 -13.25
C LYS A 24 -9.39 7.56 -12.86
N GLN A 25 -9.82 6.70 -13.77
CA GLN A 25 -10.88 5.72 -13.50
C GLN A 25 -10.42 4.71 -12.44
N LEU A 26 -9.18 4.26 -12.53
CA LEU A 26 -8.58 3.37 -11.56
C LEU A 26 -8.55 4.02 -10.17
N ALA A 27 -8.19 5.30 -10.09
CA ALA A 27 -8.16 6.04 -8.84
C ALA A 27 -9.53 6.12 -8.17
N VAL A 28 -10.59 6.36 -8.95
CA VAL A 28 -11.97 6.37 -8.43
C VAL A 28 -12.32 5.01 -7.81
N LYS A 29 -12.01 3.94 -8.51
CA LYS A 29 -12.26 2.57 -8.01
C LYS A 29 -11.46 2.27 -6.75
N CYS A 30 -10.20 2.67 -6.72
CA CYS A 30 -9.35 2.49 -5.55
C CYS A 30 -9.85 3.29 -4.34
N GLU A 31 -10.36 4.51 -4.56
CA GLU A 31 -10.95 5.31 -3.50
C GLU A 31 -12.19 4.65 -2.88
N GLU A 32 -13.04 4.05 -3.70
CA GLU A 32 -14.20 3.29 -3.23
C GLU A 32 -13.78 2.12 -2.34
N ILE A 33 -12.80 1.35 -2.81
CA ILE A 33 -12.27 0.20 -2.05
C ILE A 33 -11.56 0.67 -0.77
N GLY A 34 -10.79 1.74 -0.85
CA GLY A 34 -10.12 2.34 0.31
C GLY A 34 -11.11 2.75 1.40
N ALA A 35 -12.25 3.31 1.03
CA ALA A 35 -13.31 3.66 1.96
C ALA A 35 -13.91 2.41 2.65
N GLU A 36 -14.09 1.33 1.90
CA GLU A 36 -14.52 0.05 2.47
C GLU A 36 -13.50 -0.52 3.46
N ILE A 37 -12.22 -0.46 3.11
CA ILE A 37 -11.14 -0.90 4.00
C ILE A 37 -11.16 -0.11 5.30
N ASP A 38 -11.26 1.21 5.20
CA ASP A 38 -11.30 2.08 6.37
C ASP A 38 -12.51 1.77 7.26
N SER A 39 -13.65 1.45 6.65
CA SER A 39 -14.85 1.07 7.37
C SER A 39 -14.67 -0.24 8.15
N VAL A 40 -14.19 -1.30 7.50
CA VAL A 40 -14.03 -2.61 8.17
C VAL A 40 -12.90 -2.62 9.20
N THR A 41 -11.89 -1.79 9.03
CA THR A 41 -10.78 -1.67 9.98
C THR A 41 -11.02 -0.60 11.04
N ASN A 42 -12.10 0.13 10.94
CA ASN A 42 -12.45 1.24 11.83
C ASN A 42 -11.31 2.28 11.95
N ARG A 43 -10.65 2.56 10.83
CA ARG A 43 -9.58 3.55 10.72
C ARG A 43 -10.05 4.71 9.84
N LYS A 44 -10.44 5.81 10.46
CA LYS A 44 -11.02 6.95 9.74
C LYS A 44 -10.02 7.60 8.78
N ASN A 45 -10.37 7.65 7.49
CA ASN A 45 -9.58 8.28 6.43
C ASN A 45 -8.14 7.75 6.31
N ASN A 46 -7.85 6.55 6.81
CA ASN A 46 -6.50 6.00 6.78
C ASN A 46 -6.00 5.80 5.35
N SER A 47 -6.79 5.13 4.50
CA SER A 47 -6.40 4.86 3.12
C SER A 47 -6.15 6.15 2.35
N LYS A 48 -6.99 7.15 2.51
CA LYS A 48 -6.83 8.45 1.88
C LYS A 48 -5.56 9.15 2.35
N ASN A 49 -5.34 9.21 3.67
CA ASN A 49 -4.19 9.92 4.23
C ASN A 49 -2.87 9.24 3.85
N VAL A 50 -2.82 7.92 3.87
CA VAL A 50 -1.63 7.17 3.45
C VAL A 50 -1.36 7.39 1.97
N SER A 51 -2.37 7.27 1.11
CA SER A 51 -2.20 7.42 -0.34
C SER A 51 -1.79 8.84 -0.73
N GLU A 52 -2.35 9.86 -0.10
CA GLU A 52 -1.96 11.26 -0.34
C GLU A 52 -0.49 11.51 0.04
N LEU A 53 -0.05 10.95 1.16
CA LEU A 53 1.34 11.09 1.59
C LEU A 53 2.28 10.32 0.66
N VAL A 54 1.91 9.11 0.24
CA VAL A 54 2.68 8.35 -0.74
C VAL A 54 2.82 9.13 -2.06
N TYR A 55 1.76 9.77 -2.51
CA TYR A 55 1.81 10.62 -3.70
C TYR A 55 2.82 11.76 -3.52
N LYS A 56 2.73 12.49 -2.41
CA LYS A 56 3.65 13.61 -2.12
C LYS A 56 5.10 13.16 -2.05
N LEU A 57 5.35 12.04 -1.38
CA LEU A 57 6.70 11.46 -1.29
C LEU A 57 7.21 11.05 -2.67
N SER A 58 6.35 10.44 -3.50
CA SER A 58 6.69 10.05 -4.87
C SER A 58 7.12 11.28 -5.70
N MET A 59 6.37 12.37 -5.60
CA MET A 59 6.70 13.61 -6.30
C MET A 59 8.00 14.22 -5.79
N GLN A 60 8.25 14.19 -4.48
CA GLN A 60 9.50 14.68 -3.90
C GLN A 60 10.71 13.86 -4.32
N LEU A 61 10.54 12.57 -4.56
CA LEU A 61 11.60 11.70 -5.10
C LEU A 61 11.87 11.93 -6.57
N GLY A 62 11.10 12.80 -7.23
CA GLY A 62 11.27 13.11 -8.64
C GLY A 62 10.67 12.07 -9.59
N LEU A 63 9.77 11.24 -9.10
CA LEU A 63 9.08 10.28 -9.96
C LEU A 63 8.14 11.00 -10.91
N ALA A 64 7.95 10.42 -12.10
CA ALA A 64 7.00 10.96 -13.08
C ALA A 64 5.59 11.04 -12.46
N PRO A 65 4.79 12.08 -12.81
CA PRO A 65 3.45 12.24 -12.24
C PRO A 65 2.54 11.01 -12.43
N GLY A 66 2.65 10.31 -13.56
CA GLY A 66 1.89 9.08 -13.80
C GLY A 66 2.28 7.96 -12.84
N ILE A 67 3.56 7.82 -12.53
CA ILE A 67 4.04 6.84 -11.56
C ILE A 67 3.60 7.23 -10.15
N ALA A 68 3.66 8.51 -9.80
CA ALA A 68 3.17 9.00 -8.50
C ALA A 68 1.67 8.72 -8.33
N MET A 69 0.87 8.89 -9.37
CA MET A 69 -0.56 8.57 -9.36
C MET A 69 -0.79 7.06 -9.22
N LEU A 70 0.03 6.25 -9.88
CA LEU A 70 -0.06 4.79 -9.76
C LEU A 70 0.27 4.34 -8.34
N ASN A 71 1.29 4.95 -7.74
CA ASN A 71 1.64 4.71 -6.33
C ASN A 71 0.50 5.14 -5.39
N PHE A 72 -0.16 6.25 -5.68
CA PHE A 72 -1.35 6.70 -4.95
C PHE A 72 -2.45 5.64 -4.99
N CYS A 73 -2.77 5.14 -6.18
CA CYS A 73 -3.80 4.10 -6.35
C CYS A 73 -3.44 2.83 -5.57
N ALA A 74 -2.21 2.37 -5.70
CA ALA A 74 -1.76 1.16 -5.01
C ALA A 74 -1.80 1.33 -3.48
N ALA A 75 -1.39 2.51 -2.99
CA ALA A 75 -1.44 2.83 -1.57
C ALA A 75 -2.88 2.94 -1.04
N MET A 76 -3.83 3.35 -1.86
CA MET A 76 -5.23 3.46 -1.45
C MET A 76 -5.80 2.09 -1.04
N ILE A 77 -5.34 1.01 -1.64
CA ILE A 77 -5.87 -0.34 -1.42
C ILE A 77 -4.84 -1.34 -0.89
N TYR A 78 -3.76 -0.84 -0.30
CA TYR A 78 -2.69 -1.71 0.19
C TYR A 78 -3.16 -2.72 1.24
N ASP A 79 -4.19 -2.38 2.01
CA ASP A 79 -4.78 -3.22 3.06
C ASP A 79 -6.08 -3.93 2.61
N ALA A 80 -6.30 -4.07 1.31
CA ALA A 80 -7.51 -4.73 0.76
C ALA A 80 -7.71 -6.16 1.30
N GLY A 81 -6.65 -6.81 1.75
CA GLY A 81 -6.74 -8.13 2.36
C GLY A 81 -7.64 -8.20 3.58
N PHE A 82 -7.81 -7.09 4.31
CA PHE A 82 -8.73 -7.04 5.44
C PHE A 82 -10.19 -7.27 5.03
N LEU A 83 -10.55 -7.00 3.78
CA LEU A 83 -11.90 -7.26 3.27
C LEU A 83 -12.24 -8.76 3.25
N ALA A 84 -11.21 -9.62 3.29
CA ALA A 84 -11.37 -11.08 3.29
C ALA A 84 -11.30 -11.67 4.71
N LEU A 85 -11.05 -10.87 5.74
CA LEU A 85 -10.99 -11.33 7.13
C LEU A 85 -12.30 -11.07 7.85
N ASP A 86 -12.55 -11.86 8.90
CA ASP A 86 -13.72 -11.70 9.75
C ASP A 86 -13.63 -10.37 10.51
N SER A 87 -14.72 -9.62 10.53
CA SER A 87 -14.80 -8.33 11.24
C SER A 87 -14.56 -8.47 12.75
N GLU A 88 -14.96 -9.58 13.36
CA GLU A 88 -14.69 -9.84 14.78
C GLU A 88 -13.20 -9.94 15.07
N LEU A 89 -12.45 -10.58 14.15
CA LEU A 89 -11.01 -10.69 14.24
C LEU A 89 -10.36 -9.31 14.13
N ILE A 90 -10.74 -8.53 13.12
CA ILE A 90 -10.17 -7.21 12.85
C ILE A 90 -10.38 -6.25 14.02
N ASN A 91 -11.54 -6.30 14.66
CA ASN A 91 -11.95 -5.36 15.72
C ASN A 91 -11.68 -5.88 17.14
N ALA A 92 -11.07 -7.05 17.30
CA ALA A 92 -10.75 -7.61 18.60
C ALA A 92 -9.74 -6.73 19.34
N THR A 93 -9.98 -6.48 20.63
CA THR A 93 -9.09 -5.68 21.48
C THR A 93 -7.84 -6.46 21.92
N THR A 94 -8.00 -7.77 22.07
CA THR A 94 -6.90 -8.69 22.38
C THR A 94 -6.95 -9.86 21.41
N LEU A 95 -5.78 -10.28 20.94
CA LEU A 95 -5.66 -11.36 19.99
C LEU A 95 -4.84 -12.50 20.60
N THR A 96 -5.27 -13.74 20.35
CA THR A 96 -4.45 -14.91 20.60
C THR A 96 -3.30 -14.96 19.59
N ASP A 97 -2.29 -15.79 19.84
CA ASP A 97 -1.18 -15.96 18.89
C ASP A 97 -1.67 -16.47 17.53
N GLU A 98 -2.65 -17.39 17.52
CA GLU A 98 -3.28 -17.89 16.30
C GLU A 98 -3.98 -16.77 15.52
N GLN A 99 -4.73 -15.92 16.23
CA GLN A 99 -5.42 -14.77 15.63
C GLN A 99 -4.43 -13.75 15.08
N LYS A 100 -3.30 -13.52 15.75
CA LYS A 100 -2.23 -12.65 15.23
C LYS A 100 -1.66 -13.18 13.92
N GLN A 101 -1.48 -14.51 13.82
CA GLN A 101 -1.02 -15.14 12.57
C GLN A 101 -2.08 -14.99 11.47
N GLU A 102 -3.33 -15.18 11.81
CA GLU A 102 -4.44 -14.99 10.86
C GLU A 102 -4.52 -13.54 10.37
N MET A 103 -4.33 -12.55 11.25
CA MET A 103 -4.28 -11.14 10.86
C MET A 103 -3.16 -10.86 9.87
N LYS A 104 -2.01 -11.49 10.01
CA LYS A 104 -0.88 -11.31 9.08
C LYS A 104 -1.19 -11.83 7.68
N THR A 105 -2.16 -12.73 7.52
CA THR A 105 -2.53 -13.24 6.19
C THR A 105 -3.18 -12.19 5.31
N HIS A 106 -3.57 -11.01 5.85
CA HIS A 106 -4.21 -9.96 5.05
C HIS A 106 -3.33 -9.55 3.87
N VAL A 107 -2.01 -9.60 4.01
CA VAL A 107 -1.09 -9.22 2.92
C VAL A 107 -1.24 -10.14 1.71
N GLU A 108 -1.40 -11.44 1.93
CA GLU A 108 -1.57 -12.41 0.85
C GLU A 108 -3.01 -12.44 0.31
N LEU A 109 -3.99 -12.22 1.17
CA LEU A 109 -5.40 -12.21 0.79
C LEU A 109 -5.78 -11.01 -0.10
N ALA A 110 -4.98 -9.96 -0.09
CA ALA A 110 -5.20 -8.77 -0.91
C ALA A 110 -5.23 -9.10 -2.41
N GLU A 111 -4.49 -10.11 -2.85
CA GLU A 111 -4.40 -10.53 -4.24
C GLU A 111 -5.78 -10.80 -4.85
N LYS A 112 -6.70 -11.33 -4.06
CA LYS A 112 -8.07 -11.63 -4.49
C LYS A 112 -8.87 -10.38 -4.87
N HIS A 113 -8.44 -9.20 -4.45
CA HIS A 113 -9.13 -7.93 -4.70
C HIS A 113 -8.46 -7.09 -5.78
N LEU A 114 -7.46 -7.64 -6.49
CA LEU A 114 -6.70 -6.92 -7.51
C LEU A 114 -7.13 -7.21 -8.96
N ASP A 115 -8.16 -8.00 -9.17
CA ASP A 115 -8.58 -8.44 -10.51
C ASP A 115 -8.98 -7.29 -11.44
N PHE A 116 -9.48 -6.18 -10.89
CA PHE A 116 -9.89 -5.03 -11.67
C PHE A 116 -8.70 -4.18 -12.15
N VAL A 117 -7.51 -4.42 -11.60
CA VAL A 117 -6.31 -3.65 -11.95
C VAL A 117 -5.77 -4.13 -13.29
N PRO A 118 -5.49 -3.23 -14.24
CA PRO A 118 -4.85 -3.62 -15.50
C PRO A 118 -3.54 -4.36 -15.25
N LYS A 119 -3.30 -5.43 -15.99
CA LYS A 119 -2.15 -6.31 -15.79
C LYS A 119 -0.81 -5.59 -15.84
N LYS A 120 -0.69 -4.55 -16.68
CA LYS A 120 0.54 -3.77 -16.79
C LYS A 120 0.92 -3.04 -15.50
N TYR A 121 -0.02 -2.82 -14.58
CA TYR A 121 0.20 -2.15 -13.29
C TYR A 121 0.21 -3.13 -12.11
N TRP A 122 -0.11 -4.38 -12.36
CA TRP A 122 -0.39 -5.36 -11.31
C TRP A 122 0.75 -5.53 -10.32
N ASN A 123 2.00 -5.52 -10.80
CA ASN A 123 3.17 -5.71 -9.94
C ASN A 123 3.28 -4.65 -8.84
N ILE A 124 2.95 -3.39 -9.15
CA ILE A 124 3.01 -2.32 -8.15
C ILE A 124 1.95 -2.54 -7.05
N PHE A 125 0.75 -2.93 -7.44
CA PHE A 125 -0.33 -3.23 -6.49
C PHE A 125 -0.02 -4.44 -5.63
N GLU A 126 0.53 -5.49 -6.24
CA GLU A 126 0.95 -6.69 -5.53
C GLU A 126 2.07 -6.36 -4.53
N ASP A 127 3.08 -5.63 -4.95
CA ASP A 127 4.16 -5.21 -4.06
C ASP A 127 3.65 -4.36 -2.90
N ALA A 128 2.73 -3.44 -3.15
CA ALA A 128 2.12 -2.61 -2.11
C ALA A 128 1.38 -3.47 -1.08
N ALA A 129 0.56 -4.39 -1.56
CA ALA A 129 -0.28 -5.22 -0.69
C ALA A 129 0.51 -6.29 0.06
N MET A 130 1.46 -6.93 -0.59
CA MET A 130 2.15 -8.09 -0.04
C MET A 130 3.42 -7.76 0.74
N LYS A 131 4.02 -6.59 0.50
CA LYS A 131 5.36 -6.29 1.03
C LYS A 131 5.43 -5.09 1.97
N HIS A 132 4.30 -4.45 2.27
CA HIS A 132 4.29 -3.27 3.14
C HIS A 132 4.62 -3.55 4.61
N HIS A 133 4.58 -4.80 5.06
CA HIS A 133 5.00 -5.20 6.40
C HIS A 133 6.42 -5.77 6.46
N GLU A 134 7.15 -5.72 5.35
CA GLU A 134 8.58 -6.06 5.36
C GLU A 134 9.37 -4.93 6.02
N ASN A 135 10.40 -5.26 6.77
CA ASN A 135 11.27 -4.30 7.43
C ASN A 135 12.67 -4.36 6.82
N MET A 136 13.33 -3.22 6.72
CA MET A 136 14.66 -3.10 6.12
C MET A 136 15.70 -4.03 6.72
N ASP A 137 15.54 -4.40 7.99
CA ASP A 137 16.44 -5.31 8.71
C ASP A 137 16.09 -6.78 8.56
N GLY A 138 15.05 -7.11 7.81
CA GLY A 138 14.61 -8.49 7.56
C GLY A 138 13.71 -9.09 8.64
N THR A 139 13.26 -8.28 9.60
CA THR A 139 12.39 -8.74 10.69
C THR A 139 10.91 -8.72 10.36
N GLY A 140 10.54 -8.26 9.17
CA GLY A 140 9.16 -8.16 8.73
C GLY A 140 8.61 -9.47 8.16
N TYR A 141 7.46 -9.36 7.54
CA TYR A 141 6.77 -10.52 6.95
C TYR A 141 6.10 -10.11 5.62
N PRO A 142 5.69 -11.07 4.77
CA PRO A 142 5.70 -12.52 4.98
C PRO A 142 7.04 -13.20 4.69
N LYS A 143 7.96 -12.57 3.97
CA LYS A 143 9.17 -13.23 3.48
C LYS A 143 10.46 -12.84 4.22
N GLY A 144 10.41 -11.83 5.08
CA GLY A 144 11.61 -11.33 5.75
C GLY A 144 12.62 -10.70 4.79
N LEU A 145 12.14 -9.93 3.80
CA LEU A 145 12.98 -9.23 2.85
C LEU A 145 13.84 -8.17 3.54
N LYS A 146 15.02 -7.91 3.00
CA LYS A 146 15.98 -6.94 3.55
C LYS A 146 16.31 -5.86 2.54
N GLY A 147 16.43 -4.63 3.01
CA GLY A 147 17.00 -3.52 2.24
C GLY A 147 16.39 -3.38 0.85
N ASP A 148 17.23 -3.49 -0.17
CA ASP A 148 16.84 -3.29 -1.57
C ASP A 148 15.92 -4.36 -2.14
N GLU A 149 15.75 -5.48 -1.44
CA GLU A 149 14.77 -6.50 -1.81
C GLU A 149 13.33 -6.01 -1.62
N ILE A 150 13.14 -4.96 -0.79
CA ILE A 150 11.83 -4.38 -0.55
C ILE A 150 11.55 -3.33 -1.62
N PRO A 151 10.47 -3.50 -2.42
CA PRO A 151 10.13 -2.54 -3.47
C PRO A 151 9.87 -1.13 -2.94
N GLN A 152 10.14 -0.14 -3.77
CA GLN A 152 9.96 1.27 -3.41
C GLN A 152 8.56 1.57 -2.90
N ILE A 153 7.51 1.09 -3.57
CA ILE A 153 6.12 1.34 -3.15
C ILE A 153 5.86 0.82 -1.74
N ALA A 154 6.38 -0.35 -1.41
CA ALA A 154 6.22 -0.94 -0.07
C ALA A 154 6.92 -0.08 0.99
N ARG A 155 8.11 0.44 0.69
CA ARG A 155 8.84 1.34 1.59
C ARG A 155 8.12 2.66 1.79
N LEU A 156 7.58 3.25 0.72
CA LEU A 156 6.79 4.47 0.79
C LEU A 156 5.55 4.30 1.65
N ILE A 157 4.83 3.20 1.48
CA ILE A 157 3.65 2.88 2.29
C ILE A 157 4.04 2.72 3.77
N ARG A 158 5.15 2.04 4.04
CA ARG A 158 5.62 1.84 5.42
C ARG A 158 5.87 3.16 6.12
N VAL A 159 6.55 4.09 5.46
CA VAL A 159 6.82 5.43 6.00
C VAL A 159 5.52 6.20 6.19
N ALA A 160 4.65 6.21 5.18
CA ALA A 160 3.38 6.93 5.22
C ALA A 160 2.45 6.40 6.31
N GLU A 161 2.33 5.08 6.42
CA GLU A 161 1.50 4.43 7.43
C GLU A 161 1.96 4.78 8.85
N SER A 162 3.27 4.74 9.08
CA SER A 162 3.86 5.10 10.37
C SER A 162 3.55 6.55 10.75
N TYR A 163 3.69 7.46 9.79
CA TYR A 163 3.40 8.87 10.00
C TYR A 163 1.92 9.11 10.31
N VAL A 164 1.04 8.54 9.51
CA VAL A 164 -0.42 8.67 9.68
C VAL A 164 -0.86 8.10 11.03
N SER A 165 -0.32 6.96 11.42
CA SER A 165 -0.62 6.32 12.70
C SER A 165 -0.22 7.21 13.89
N LEU A 166 0.98 7.80 13.84
CA LEU A 166 1.46 8.73 14.88
C LEU A 166 0.57 9.98 14.96
N SER A 167 0.20 10.55 13.81
CA SER A 167 -0.66 11.74 13.75
C SER A 167 -2.05 11.45 14.32
N SER A 168 -2.61 10.27 14.05
CA SER A 168 -3.92 9.86 14.57
C SER A 168 -3.94 9.71 16.09
N LYS A 169 -2.84 9.26 16.69
CA LYS A 169 -2.74 9.08 18.14
C LYS A 169 -2.66 10.39 18.91
N ARG A 170 -2.31 11.49 18.24
CA ARG A 170 -2.22 12.83 18.86
C ARG A 170 -3.57 13.55 18.91
N ASN A 171 -4.52 13.07 18.15
CA ASN A 171 -5.88 13.60 18.08
C ASN A 171 -6.80 12.73 18.94
#